data_8f0b52423148953a1fb0769f264cf3cb
#
_entry.id   8f0b52423148953a1fb0769f264cf3cb
#
_cell.length_a   1.000
_cell.length_b   1.000
_cell.length_c   1.000
_cell.angle_alpha   90.00
_cell.angle_beta   90.00
_cell.angle_gamma   90.00
#
_symmetry.space_group_name_H-M   'P 1'
#
loop_
_entity.id
_entity.type
_entity.pdbx_description
1 polymer ?
#
loop_
_entity_poly.entity_id
_entity_poly.type
_entity_poly.pdbx_seq_one_letter_code
_entity_poly.pdbx_strand_id
1 'polypeptide(L)'
;RAIDLFVTYRFIKLLTTPFEKTDAFKMGIIDKDGNRLPKKLYKIDERNAYTVLHKLVFNIKKLFQKVPGLRTKVGTYAAALFLLKDTFKEHVEDPKMFEKEFLKYLEENNIELDDSITEEVTLDNGKLSKGIYVLTQDVVATEDEEEIDALAGDEVEAFEDTPAADTILGVDVFPVIHTKTKQKIFVSAEDIKEVDIGDLL
;
A
#
# COMPACT_ATOMS: atom_id res chain seq x y z
N ARG A 1 -18.03 -4.56 -17.41
CA ARG A 1 -18.99 -5.35 -16.60
C ARG A 1 -19.52 -4.52 -15.45
N ALA A 2 -20.71 -4.88 -15.00
CA ALA A 2 -21.36 -4.21 -13.88
C ALA A 2 -20.53 -4.31 -12.58
N ILE A 3 -19.84 -5.43 -12.37
CA ILE A 3 -18.97 -5.64 -11.20
C ILE A 3 -17.75 -4.70 -11.26
N ASP A 4 -17.13 -4.54 -12.44
CA ASP A 4 -15.99 -3.64 -12.61
C ASP A 4 -16.39 -2.20 -12.32
N LEU A 5 -17.55 -1.75 -12.82
CA LEU A 5 -18.07 -0.42 -12.55
C LEU A 5 -18.36 -0.21 -11.05
N PHE A 6 -18.88 -1.23 -10.39
CA PHE A 6 -19.18 -1.15 -8.96
C PHE A 6 -17.90 -1.03 -8.11
N VAL A 7 -16.90 -1.86 -8.39
CA VAL A 7 -15.61 -1.82 -7.67
C VAL A 7 -14.89 -0.51 -7.95
N THR A 8 -14.86 -0.07 -9.22
CA THR A 8 -14.29 1.22 -9.62
C THR A 8 -14.95 2.37 -8.88
N TYR A 9 -16.29 2.40 -8.86
CA TYR A 9 -17.05 3.43 -8.16
C TYR A 9 -16.69 3.48 -6.67
N ARG A 10 -16.64 2.34 -6.00
CA ARG A 10 -16.30 2.27 -4.57
C ARG A 10 -14.87 2.74 -4.32
N PHE A 11 -13.94 2.31 -5.17
CA PHE A 11 -12.53 2.73 -5.07
C PHE A 11 -12.40 4.26 -5.16
N ILE A 12 -12.97 4.86 -6.19
CA ILE A 12 -12.91 6.31 -6.40
C ILE A 12 -13.66 7.06 -5.29
N LYS A 13 -14.82 6.58 -4.88
CA LYS A 13 -15.59 7.19 -3.79
C LYS A 13 -14.79 7.23 -2.49
N LEU A 14 -14.15 6.13 -2.11
CA LEU A 14 -13.31 6.08 -0.92
C LEU A 14 -12.08 6.98 -1.05
N LEU A 15 -11.45 6.99 -2.23
CA LEU A 15 -10.28 7.82 -2.49
C LEU A 15 -10.58 9.31 -2.38
N THR A 16 -11.77 9.74 -2.78
CA THR A 16 -12.19 11.14 -2.80
C THR A 16 -12.95 11.59 -1.55
N THR A 17 -13.39 10.68 -0.70
CA THR A 17 -14.15 11.01 0.51
C THR A 17 -13.19 11.33 1.66
N PRO A 18 -13.30 12.51 2.31
CA PRO A 18 -12.50 12.82 3.50
C PRO A 18 -12.70 11.78 4.61
N PHE A 19 -11.66 11.48 5.37
CA PHE A 19 -11.73 10.49 6.45
C PHE A 19 -12.90 10.74 7.41
N GLU A 20 -13.13 12.00 7.77
CA GLU A 20 -14.18 12.40 8.71
C GLU A 20 -15.60 12.12 8.23
N LYS A 21 -15.78 11.94 6.90
CA LYS A 21 -17.07 11.64 6.30
C LYS A 21 -17.28 10.14 6.04
N THR A 22 -16.32 9.30 6.38
CA THR A 22 -16.43 7.86 6.22
C THR A 22 -17.19 7.22 7.38
N ASP A 23 -17.83 6.09 7.12
CA ASP A 23 -18.48 5.31 8.16
C ASP A 23 -17.46 4.79 9.20
N ALA A 24 -16.25 4.46 8.77
CA ALA A 24 -15.18 4.05 9.65
C ALA A 24 -14.86 5.11 10.71
N PHE A 25 -14.81 6.37 10.32
CA PHE A 25 -14.60 7.48 11.26
C PHE A 25 -15.80 7.65 12.21
N LYS A 26 -17.02 7.64 11.66
CA LYS A 26 -18.25 7.80 12.44
C LYS A 26 -18.43 6.70 13.48
N MET A 27 -17.95 5.51 13.21
CA MET A 27 -18.00 4.34 14.11
C MET A 27 -16.80 4.25 15.06
N GLY A 28 -15.87 5.21 15.00
CA GLY A 28 -14.69 5.22 15.86
C GLY A 28 -13.63 4.18 15.51
N ILE A 29 -13.61 3.71 14.27
CA ILE A 29 -12.65 2.72 13.78
C ILE A 29 -11.33 3.38 13.40
N ILE A 30 -11.39 4.57 12.82
CA ILE A 30 -10.24 5.38 12.44
C ILE A 30 -10.34 6.78 13.06
N ASP A 31 -9.21 7.46 13.18
CA ASP A 31 -9.18 8.87 13.56
C ASP A 31 -9.34 9.77 12.31
N LYS A 32 -9.31 11.10 12.54
CA LYS A 32 -9.43 12.10 11.46
C LYS A 32 -8.33 12.03 10.40
N ASP A 33 -7.19 11.45 10.75
CA ASP A 33 -6.03 11.31 9.86
C ASP A 33 -5.98 9.93 9.17
N GLY A 34 -6.99 9.10 9.41
CA GLY A 34 -7.10 7.78 8.81
C GLY A 34 -6.35 6.68 9.55
N ASN A 35 -5.80 6.97 10.73
CA ASN A 35 -5.10 5.99 11.55
C ASN A 35 -6.10 5.07 12.25
N ARG A 36 -5.79 3.77 12.25
CA ARG A 36 -6.60 2.77 12.93
C ARG A 36 -6.59 2.99 14.44
N LEU A 37 -7.78 3.01 15.04
CA LEU A 37 -7.93 3.07 16.49
C LEU A 37 -8.03 1.67 17.09
N PRO A 38 -7.65 1.48 18.37
CA PRO A 38 -7.67 0.16 19.03
C PRO A 38 -9.10 -0.24 19.39
N LYS A 39 -9.88 -0.60 18.37
CA LYS A 39 -11.28 -1.02 18.50
C LYS A 39 -11.46 -2.37 17.80
N LYS A 40 -11.99 -3.36 18.50
CA LYS A 40 -12.37 -4.64 17.89
C LYS A 40 -13.70 -4.50 17.15
N LEU A 41 -13.77 -5.09 15.96
CA LEU A 41 -14.93 -5.02 15.09
C LEU A 41 -15.79 -6.29 15.27
N TYR A 42 -16.85 -6.19 16.03
CA TYR A 42 -17.75 -7.32 16.30
C TYR A 42 -19.00 -7.33 15.43
N LYS A 43 -19.53 -6.13 15.14
CA LYS A 43 -20.79 -5.99 14.39
C LYS A 43 -20.53 -6.05 12.88
N ILE A 44 -21.52 -6.55 12.14
CA ILE A 44 -21.45 -6.60 10.67
C ILE A 44 -21.26 -5.22 10.08
N ASP A 45 -21.95 -4.20 10.59
CA ASP A 45 -21.83 -2.83 10.09
C ASP A 45 -20.40 -2.28 10.29
N GLU A 46 -19.77 -2.59 11.41
CA GLU A 46 -18.39 -2.20 11.68
C GLU A 46 -17.41 -2.85 10.70
N ARG A 47 -17.59 -4.15 10.44
CA ARG A 47 -16.76 -4.88 9.48
C ARG A 47 -16.95 -4.36 8.05
N ASN A 48 -18.19 -4.01 7.68
CA ASN A 48 -18.48 -3.45 6.36
C ASN A 48 -17.92 -2.03 6.20
N ALA A 49 -17.76 -1.30 7.28
CA ALA A 49 -17.17 0.03 7.27
C ALA A 49 -15.63 0.01 7.17
N TYR A 50 -15.00 -1.15 7.37
CA TYR A 50 -13.55 -1.29 7.35
C TYR A 50 -13.12 -2.63 6.74
N THR A 51 -13.31 -2.76 5.45
CA THR A 51 -12.93 -3.94 4.64
C THR A 51 -11.49 -3.79 4.15
N VAL A 52 -10.96 -4.82 3.48
CA VAL A 52 -9.64 -4.75 2.81
C VAL A 52 -9.58 -3.57 1.84
N LEU A 53 -10.64 -3.33 1.08
CA LEU A 53 -10.71 -2.18 0.17
C LEU A 53 -10.53 -0.86 0.92
N HIS A 54 -11.24 -0.66 2.03
CA HIS A 54 -11.09 0.53 2.88
C HIS A 54 -9.65 0.68 3.39
N LYS A 55 -9.09 -0.38 3.93
CA LYS A 55 -7.75 -0.41 4.48
C LYS A 55 -6.69 0.03 3.46
N LEU A 56 -6.75 -0.53 2.25
CA LEU A 56 -5.81 -0.22 1.17
C LEU A 56 -5.98 1.22 0.65
N VAL A 57 -7.22 1.65 0.44
CA VAL A 57 -7.49 3.03 -0.02
C VAL A 57 -7.11 4.06 1.05
N PHE A 58 -7.41 3.79 2.31
CA PHE A 58 -7.02 4.68 3.41
C PHE A 58 -5.50 4.79 3.52
N ASN A 59 -4.77 3.69 3.27
CA ASN A 59 -3.31 3.74 3.22
C ASN A 59 -2.81 4.67 2.11
N ILE A 60 -3.36 4.57 0.91
CA ILE A 60 -3.03 5.48 -0.20
C ILE A 60 -3.29 6.93 0.21
N LYS A 61 -4.43 7.21 0.81
CA LYS A 61 -4.80 8.57 1.26
C LYS A 61 -3.84 9.10 2.33
N LYS A 62 -3.43 8.27 3.29
CA LYS A 62 -2.44 8.66 4.30
C LYS A 62 -1.09 9.00 3.67
N LEU A 63 -0.69 8.26 2.67
CA LEU A 63 0.56 8.52 1.94
C LEU A 63 0.51 9.87 1.21
N PHE A 64 -0.62 10.26 0.65
CA PHE A 64 -0.78 11.60 0.06
C PHE A 64 -0.55 12.72 1.08
N GLN A 65 -0.94 12.53 2.33
CA GLN A 65 -0.74 13.54 3.37
C GLN A 65 0.73 13.74 3.73
N LYS A 66 1.57 12.75 3.50
CA LYS A 66 3.00 12.78 3.81
C LYS A 66 3.85 13.38 2.68
N VAL A 67 3.28 13.55 1.48
CA VAL A 67 4.01 14.07 0.33
C VAL A 67 4.03 15.59 0.36
N PRO A 68 5.20 16.24 0.41
CA PRO A 68 5.27 17.69 0.33
C PRO A 68 5.01 18.15 -1.12
N GLY A 69 3.99 18.98 -1.31
CA GLY A 69 3.63 19.53 -2.60
C GLY A 69 2.75 18.63 -3.45
N LEU A 70 2.72 18.89 -4.77
CA LEU A 70 1.86 18.22 -5.73
C LEU A 70 2.59 17.16 -6.58
N ARG A 71 3.75 16.70 -6.12
CA ARG A 71 4.54 15.66 -6.81
C ARG A 71 4.60 14.42 -5.94
N THR A 72 4.47 13.26 -6.56
CA THR A 72 4.53 11.97 -5.85
C THR A 72 5.25 10.92 -6.69
N LYS A 73 5.82 9.94 -6.02
CA LYS A 73 6.48 8.79 -6.67
C LYS A 73 5.54 7.60 -6.69
N VAL A 74 5.45 6.95 -7.84
CA VAL A 74 4.62 5.74 -8.00
C VAL A 74 5.02 4.64 -7.03
N GLY A 75 6.34 4.47 -6.81
CA GLY A 75 6.85 3.43 -5.91
C GLY A 75 6.24 3.47 -4.51
N THR A 76 5.89 4.64 -4.03
CA THR A 76 5.23 4.85 -2.73
C THR A 76 3.87 4.12 -2.65
N TYR A 77 3.14 4.05 -3.77
CA TYR A 77 1.79 3.48 -3.84
C TYR A 77 1.74 2.10 -4.48
N ALA A 78 2.83 1.66 -5.07
CA ALA A 78 2.86 0.45 -5.89
C ALA A 78 2.40 -0.80 -5.12
N ALA A 79 2.83 -0.97 -3.89
CA ALA A 79 2.44 -2.10 -3.06
C ALA A 79 0.94 -2.12 -2.78
N ALA A 80 0.34 -0.96 -2.44
CA ALA A 80 -1.10 -0.86 -2.19
C ALA A 80 -1.91 -1.13 -3.45
N LEU A 81 -1.50 -0.60 -4.60
CA LEU A 81 -2.14 -0.87 -5.89
C LEU A 81 -2.02 -2.34 -6.29
N PHE A 82 -0.87 -2.96 -6.05
CA PHE A 82 -0.68 -4.40 -6.26
C PHE A 82 -1.65 -5.22 -5.41
N LEU A 83 -1.80 -4.90 -4.13
CA LEU A 83 -2.70 -5.62 -3.23
C LEU A 83 -4.17 -5.45 -3.63
N LEU A 84 -4.58 -4.28 -4.10
CA LEU A 84 -5.91 -4.07 -4.66
C LEU A 84 -6.13 -4.95 -5.88
N LYS A 85 -5.19 -4.97 -6.80
CA LYS A 85 -5.23 -5.81 -8.00
C LYS A 85 -5.30 -7.29 -7.65
N ASP A 86 -4.45 -7.76 -6.74
CA ASP A 86 -4.42 -9.15 -6.31
C ASP A 86 -5.70 -9.57 -5.57
N THR A 87 -6.20 -8.73 -4.69
CA THR A 87 -7.44 -8.98 -3.93
C THR A 87 -8.66 -9.13 -4.84
N PHE A 88 -8.77 -8.30 -5.87
CA PHE A 88 -9.95 -8.25 -6.75
C PHE A 88 -9.75 -8.91 -8.11
N LYS A 89 -8.63 -9.60 -8.34
CA LYS A 89 -8.28 -10.18 -9.65
C LYS A 89 -9.33 -11.10 -10.28
N GLU A 90 -10.11 -11.81 -9.45
CA GLU A 90 -11.15 -12.72 -9.92
C GLU A 90 -12.51 -12.03 -10.09
N HIS A 91 -12.62 -10.76 -9.65
CA HIS A 91 -13.87 -10.01 -9.66
C HIS A 91 -13.90 -8.91 -10.74
N VAL A 92 -12.76 -8.60 -11.35
CA VAL A 92 -12.64 -7.58 -12.39
C VAL A 92 -12.06 -8.20 -13.67
N GLU A 93 -12.52 -7.72 -14.83
CA GLU A 93 -12.01 -8.18 -16.13
C GLU A 93 -10.70 -7.50 -16.50
N ASP A 94 -10.60 -6.19 -16.23
CA ASP A 94 -9.39 -5.43 -16.51
C ASP A 94 -8.46 -5.45 -15.29
N PRO A 95 -7.37 -6.21 -15.32
CA PRO A 95 -6.44 -6.30 -14.20
C PRO A 95 -5.71 -4.97 -13.92
N LYS A 96 -5.72 -4.04 -14.86
CA LYS A 96 -5.09 -2.72 -14.73
C LYS A 96 -6.07 -1.61 -14.32
N MET A 97 -7.29 -1.97 -13.95
CA MET A 97 -8.33 -1.00 -13.60
C MET A 97 -7.89 -0.04 -12.49
N PHE A 98 -7.32 -0.55 -11.41
CA PHE A 98 -6.89 0.28 -10.29
C PHE A 98 -5.77 1.24 -10.68
N GLU A 99 -4.82 0.78 -11.49
CA GLU A 99 -3.72 1.60 -11.99
C GLU A 99 -4.26 2.75 -12.86
N LYS A 100 -5.18 2.46 -13.77
CA LYS A 100 -5.81 3.45 -14.65
C LYS A 100 -6.60 4.50 -13.86
N GLU A 101 -7.42 4.07 -12.91
CA GLU A 101 -8.22 4.96 -12.09
C GLU A 101 -7.36 5.80 -11.15
N PHE A 102 -6.28 5.24 -10.63
CA PHE A 102 -5.31 5.96 -9.81
C PHE A 102 -4.64 7.09 -10.62
N LEU A 103 -4.16 6.80 -11.83
CA LEU A 103 -3.56 7.80 -12.71
C LEU A 103 -4.55 8.92 -13.05
N LYS A 104 -5.78 8.55 -13.34
CA LYS A 104 -6.85 9.52 -13.59
C LYS A 104 -7.12 10.42 -12.40
N TYR A 105 -7.13 9.84 -11.19
CA TYR A 105 -7.27 10.61 -9.96
C TYR A 105 -6.13 11.62 -9.78
N LEU A 106 -4.89 11.18 -10.02
CA LEU A 106 -3.73 12.08 -9.94
C LEU A 106 -3.85 13.24 -10.92
N GLU A 107 -4.24 12.96 -12.16
CA GLU A 107 -4.43 13.99 -13.21
C GLU A 107 -5.54 14.97 -12.82
N GLU A 108 -6.69 14.48 -12.37
CA GLU A 108 -7.83 15.31 -11.97
C GLU A 108 -7.53 16.20 -10.76
N ASN A 109 -6.57 15.81 -9.92
CA ASN A 109 -6.16 16.56 -8.74
C ASN A 109 -4.84 17.32 -8.94
N ASN A 110 -4.35 17.42 -10.17
CA ASN A 110 -3.11 18.11 -10.53
C ASN A 110 -1.89 17.61 -9.76
N ILE A 111 -1.82 16.31 -9.45
CA ILE A 111 -0.70 15.68 -8.80
C ILE A 111 0.22 15.10 -9.88
N GLU A 112 1.45 15.58 -9.96
CA GLU A 112 2.44 15.09 -10.91
C GLU A 112 3.16 13.86 -10.38
N LEU A 113 3.43 12.90 -11.27
CA LEU A 113 4.31 11.78 -10.97
C LEU A 113 5.77 12.23 -11.10
N ASP A 114 6.54 11.88 -10.09
CA ASP A 114 7.98 12.06 -10.12
C ASP A 114 8.63 10.77 -10.65
N ASP A 115 9.18 10.85 -11.87
CA ASP A 115 9.84 9.74 -12.53
C ASP A 115 11.30 9.55 -12.08
N SER A 116 11.81 10.43 -11.20
CA SER A 116 13.17 10.27 -10.68
C SER A 116 13.25 9.01 -9.82
N ILE A 117 14.25 8.18 -10.13
CA ILE A 117 14.51 6.95 -9.38
C ILE A 117 15.51 7.28 -8.28
N THR A 118 15.03 7.24 -7.02
CA THR A 118 15.90 7.29 -5.84
C THR A 118 15.80 5.95 -5.12
N GLU A 119 16.44 4.93 -5.68
CA GLU A 119 16.50 3.61 -5.05
C GLU A 119 17.67 3.59 -4.07
N GLU A 120 17.38 3.32 -2.80
CA GLU A 120 18.39 3.06 -1.77
C GLU A 120 18.76 1.57 -1.71
N VAL A 121 18.34 0.82 -2.71
CA VAL A 121 18.53 -0.63 -2.84
C VAL A 121 19.00 -0.94 -4.26
N THR A 122 20.07 -1.70 -4.35
CA THR A 122 20.56 -2.20 -5.64
C THR A 122 19.90 -3.53 -5.96
N LEU A 123 19.25 -3.60 -7.12
CA LEU A 123 18.66 -4.84 -7.62
C LEU A 123 19.69 -5.58 -8.48
N ASP A 124 19.81 -6.89 -8.29
CA ASP A 124 20.64 -7.75 -9.12
C ASP A 124 19.77 -8.46 -10.17
N ASN A 125 19.99 -8.15 -11.44
CA ASN A 125 19.20 -8.66 -12.56
C ASN A 125 17.67 -8.47 -12.35
N GLY A 126 17.26 -7.34 -11.76
CA GLY A 126 15.87 -7.04 -11.45
C GLY A 126 15.30 -7.82 -10.26
N LYS A 127 16.13 -8.57 -9.54
CA LYS A 127 15.73 -9.29 -8.33
C LYS A 127 16.18 -8.54 -7.08
N LEU A 128 15.36 -8.57 -6.04
CA LEU A 128 15.75 -8.12 -4.71
C LEU A 128 16.71 -9.15 -4.11
N SER A 129 17.92 -8.73 -3.78
CA SER A 129 18.93 -9.61 -3.22
C SER A 129 18.54 -10.14 -1.84
N LYS A 130 18.91 -11.38 -1.55
CA LYS A 130 18.78 -11.96 -0.21
C LYS A 130 19.41 -11.04 0.83
N GLY A 131 18.68 -10.75 1.90
CA GLY A 131 19.20 -9.89 2.96
C GLY A 131 18.12 -9.30 3.84
N ILE A 132 18.57 -8.47 4.77
CA ILE A 132 17.71 -7.74 5.71
C ILE A 132 17.65 -6.28 5.27
N TYR A 133 16.44 -5.74 5.27
CA TYR A 133 16.15 -4.36 4.89
C TYR A 133 15.33 -3.68 5.97
N VAL A 134 15.25 -2.37 5.92
CA VAL A 134 14.42 -1.55 6.83
C VAL A 134 13.39 -0.80 6.02
N LEU A 135 12.15 -0.80 6.48
CA LEU A 135 11.08 -0.04 5.84
C LEU A 135 11.33 1.47 5.97
N THR A 136 11.17 2.19 4.87
CA THR A 136 11.26 3.65 4.84
C THR A 136 9.91 4.32 5.09
N GLN A 137 8.83 3.57 4.98
CA GLN A 137 7.47 4.03 5.20
C GLN A 137 6.58 2.89 5.68
N ASP A 138 5.39 3.23 6.18
CA ASP A 138 4.41 2.24 6.62
C ASP A 138 3.88 1.47 5.42
N VAL A 139 3.74 0.15 5.58
CA VAL A 139 3.24 -0.76 4.55
C VAL A 139 2.07 -1.56 5.10
N VAL A 140 1.02 -1.70 4.31
CA VAL A 140 -0.16 -2.46 4.71
C VAL A 140 0.13 -3.96 4.67
N ALA A 141 -0.10 -4.64 5.80
CA ALA A 141 -0.14 -6.09 5.88
C ALA A 141 -1.60 -6.55 5.75
N THR A 142 -1.88 -7.45 4.81
CA THR A 142 -3.26 -7.81 4.44
C THR A 142 -3.70 -9.18 4.91
N GLU A 143 -2.80 -10.00 5.43
CA GLU A 143 -3.09 -11.42 5.65
C GLU A 143 -3.74 -11.76 6.99
N ASP A 144 -3.90 -10.80 7.91
CA ASP A 144 -4.49 -11.08 9.22
C ASP A 144 -5.56 -10.07 9.61
N GLU A 145 -6.63 -10.59 10.25
CA GLU A 145 -7.66 -9.76 10.85
C GLU A 145 -7.12 -8.96 12.05
N GLU A 146 -6.00 -9.38 12.62
CA GLU A 146 -5.26 -8.63 13.62
C GLU A 146 -4.27 -7.70 12.92
N GLU A 147 -4.66 -6.45 12.83
CA GLU A 147 -3.92 -5.41 12.13
C GLU A 147 -2.62 -5.07 12.84
N ILE A 148 -1.56 -5.73 12.47
CA ILE A 148 -0.22 -5.25 12.77
C ILE A 148 0.33 -4.73 11.46
N ASP A 149 0.15 -3.45 11.23
CA ASP A 149 0.79 -2.79 10.10
C ASP A 149 2.31 -2.85 10.27
N ALA A 150 2.99 -3.05 9.16
CA ALA A 150 4.43 -2.94 9.11
C ALA A 150 4.79 -1.45 9.07
N LEU A 151 5.50 -0.96 10.07
CA LEU A 151 5.77 0.46 10.24
C LEU A 151 7.15 0.84 9.72
N ALA A 152 7.30 2.11 9.34
CA ALA A 152 8.60 2.68 9.02
C ALA A 152 9.60 2.39 10.15
N GLY A 153 10.80 1.92 9.79
CA GLY A 153 11.81 1.49 10.76
C GLY A 153 11.79 0.01 11.10
N ASP A 154 10.72 -0.72 10.76
CA ASP A 154 10.65 -2.16 10.97
C ASP A 154 11.56 -2.90 10.00
N GLU A 155 12.10 -4.04 10.44
CA GLU A 155 12.90 -4.92 9.60
C GLU A 155 12.04 -5.84 8.75
N VAL A 156 12.49 -6.05 7.52
CA VAL A 156 11.95 -7.05 6.59
C VAL A 156 13.10 -7.87 6.02
N GLU A 157 12.82 -9.10 5.61
CA GLU A 157 13.84 -10.02 5.12
C GLU A 157 13.42 -10.66 3.80
N ALA A 158 14.34 -10.67 2.86
CA ALA A 158 14.30 -11.51 1.68
C ALA A 158 15.18 -12.75 1.95
N PHE A 159 14.56 -13.92 2.08
CA PHE A 159 15.27 -15.16 2.42
C PHE A 159 16.10 -15.72 1.26
N GLU A 160 15.83 -15.27 0.06
CA GLU A 160 16.53 -15.63 -1.17
C GLU A 160 16.49 -14.45 -2.14
N ASP A 161 17.26 -14.51 -3.20
CA ASP A 161 17.14 -13.55 -4.29
C ASP A 161 15.73 -13.64 -4.87
N THR A 162 14.97 -12.56 -4.75
CA THR A 162 13.52 -12.57 -4.93
C THR A 162 13.14 -11.83 -6.21
N PRO A 163 12.51 -12.52 -7.17
CA PRO A 163 11.96 -11.83 -8.35
C PRO A 163 10.74 -11.00 -7.97
N ALA A 164 10.43 -10.01 -8.79
CA ALA A 164 9.22 -9.22 -8.62
C ALA A 164 7.97 -10.11 -8.72
N ALA A 165 7.02 -9.90 -7.83
CA ALA A 165 5.70 -10.55 -7.91
C ALA A 165 4.86 -9.94 -9.04
N ASP A 166 5.01 -8.64 -9.30
CA ASP A 166 4.34 -7.92 -10.36
C ASP A 166 5.05 -6.58 -10.61
N THR A 167 4.68 -5.92 -11.69
CA THR A 167 5.11 -4.57 -12.01
C THR A 167 3.90 -3.66 -12.10
N ILE A 168 3.87 -2.61 -11.28
CA ILE A 168 2.77 -1.65 -11.17
C ILE A 168 3.24 -0.30 -11.68
N LEU A 169 2.68 0.16 -12.80
CA LEU A 169 3.04 1.44 -13.43
C LEU A 169 4.56 1.57 -13.63
N GLY A 170 5.21 0.48 -14.04
CA GLY A 170 6.65 0.44 -14.26
C GLY A 170 7.50 0.21 -13.00
N VAL A 171 6.89 0.04 -11.84
CA VAL A 171 7.59 -0.20 -10.57
C VAL A 171 7.41 -1.65 -10.13
N ASP A 172 8.53 -2.33 -9.89
CA ASP A 172 8.53 -3.71 -9.42
C ASP A 172 8.12 -3.79 -7.94
N VAL A 173 7.29 -4.79 -7.62
CA VAL A 173 6.81 -5.08 -6.27
C VAL A 173 7.33 -6.46 -5.85
N PHE A 174 7.96 -6.53 -4.68
CA PHE A 174 8.61 -7.74 -4.18
C PHE A 174 7.95 -8.26 -2.91
N PRO A 175 7.78 -9.59 -2.76
CA PRO A 175 7.39 -10.18 -1.49
C PRO A 175 8.58 -10.22 -0.53
N VAL A 176 8.36 -9.83 0.70
CA VAL A 176 9.32 -9.93 1.80
C VAL A 176 8.61 -10.36 3.07
N ILE A 177 9.37 -10.81 4.06
CA ILE A 177 8.80 -11.21 5.36
C ILE A 177 9.07 -10.11 6.39
N HIS A 178 8.01 -9.60 6.99
CA HIS A 178 8.08 -8.68 8.11
C HIS A 178 8.59 -9.44 9.34
N THR A 179 9.75 -9.04 9.87
CA THR A 179 10.46 -9.80 10.90
C THR A 179 9.65 -9.92 12.20
N LYS A 180 8.99 -8.86 12.59
CA LYS A 180 8.22 -8.77 13.83
C LYS A 180 7.01 -9.69 13.86
N THR A 181 6.25 -9.75 12.78
CA THR A 181 4.98 -10.49 12.68
C THR A 181 5.11 -11.81 11.95
N LYS A 182 6.24 -12.05 11.27
CA LYS A 182 6.46 -13.20 10.38
C LYS A 182 5.51 -13.26 9.19
N GLN A 183 4.81 -12.16 8.91
CA GLN A 183 3.88 -12.06 7.78
C GLN A 183 4.61 -11.69 6.50
N LYS A 184 4.12 -12.24 5.39
CA LYS A 184 4.52 -11.80 4.06
C LYS A 184 3.86 -10.46 3.75
N ILE A 185 4.67 -9.48 3.36
CA ILE A 185 4.22 -8.18 2.88
C ILE A 185 4.84 -7.90 1.52
N PHE A 186 4.36 -6.87 0.85
CA PHE A 186 4.84 -6.48 -0.48
C PHE A 186 5.41 -5.07 -0.42
N VAL A 187 6.55 -4.88 -1.06
CA VAL A 187 7.29 -3.62 -1.07
C VAL A 187 7.83 -3.32 -2.46
N SER A 188 7.98 -2.04 -2.77
CA SER A 188 8.83 -1.61 -3.88
C SER A 188 10.24 -1.31 -3.35
N ALA A 189 11.20 -1.13 -4.26
CA ALA A 189 12.55 -0.74 -3.86
C ALA A 189 12.60 0.64 -3.15
N GLU A 190 11.60 1.48 -3.36
CA GLU A 190 11.48 2.78 -2.67
C GLU A 190 10.94 2.67 -1.25
N ASP A 191 10.32 1.56 -0.90
CA ASP A 191 9.76 1.32 0.44
C ASP A 191 10.79 0.82 1.44
N ILE A 192 11.97 0.41 0.97
CA ILE A 192 13.00 -0.24 1.77
C ILE A 192 14.37 0.39 1.54
N LYS A 193 15.24 0.21 2.51
CA LYS A 193 16.67 0.54 2.38
C LYS A 193 17.50 -0.59 2.97
N GLU A 194 18.73 -0.71 2.50
CA GLU A 194 19.70 -1.64 3.07
C GLU A 194 20.04 -1.22 4.50
N VAL A 195 20.24 -2.20 5.35
CA VAL A 195 20.71 -1.94 6.72
C VAL A 195 22.16 -1.47 6.64
N ASP A 196 22.44 -0.28 7.15
CA ASP A 196 23.80 0.21 7.26
C ASP A 196 24.54 -0.60 8.33
N ILE A 197 25.70 -1.16 7.97
CA ILE A 197 26.54 -1.91 8.91
C ILE A 197 26.91 -1.06 10.13
N GLY A 198 27.01 0.27 9.95
CA GLY A 198 27.20 1.22 11.04
C GLY A 198 26.09 1.24 12.06
N ASP A 199 24.86 0.95 11.67
CA ASP A 199 23.68 0.89 12.56
C ASP A 199 23.64 -0.40 13.40
N LEU A 200 24.45 -1.41 13.05
CA LEU A 200 24.54 -2.69 13.76
C LEU A 200 25.67 -2.71 14.83
N LEU A 201 26.47 -1.66 14.89
CA LEU A 201 27.54 -1.50 15.85
C LEU A 201 27.11 -0.47 16.92
#